data_756c2cc94adba990bd234271213cb0e2
#
_entry.id   756c2cc94adba990bd234271213cb0e2
#
_cell.length_a   1.000
_cell.length_b   1.000
_cell.length_c   1.000
_cell.angle_alpha   90.00
_cell.angle_beta   90.00
_cell.angle_gamma   90.00
#
_symmetry.space_group_name_H-M   'P 1'
#
loop_
_entity.id
_entity.type
_entity.pdbx_description
1 polymer ?
#
loop_
_entity_poly.entity_id
_entity_poly.type
_entity_poly.pdbx_seq_one_letter_code
_entity_poly.pdbx_strand_id
1 'polypeptide(L)'
;MAFDGITISNLRKEISDALTGGRLYKIAQPEADELLLTVKTSGGQYRLIISANASLPLIYLTNDNKQSPMTAPNFCMLLRKHIQNGRIISVTQPGLERIIDIEIEHLNEMGDLCRKHIIAEFMGKHSNIIFCDSDHMILDSIKHVSAQMSSVREVLPGRPYFIPQTMNKLDSLHTNFEEFQTQVLTKPMPLSKAIYSTYTGISPVIAEEICHEASMDSNKPANCLDENEALHTFHTFANVMDSVTNEDFHPVMITEQGIPKEFSSLDLTMYFEKKFYGSVSQLIRDYYSKKEIITRIRQKSSDLRRIINNALERSYKKLDIQEKQLKDTEKRDKFRIYGELIHTYCYNIPEGAKSFEALNYYTNENITIPLDETLTPADNATKYFNRYNKLKRTFEADSKLIEETKGDIAHLESIATSLDIATAEEDLIQLKLELIEAGYIHKSGAANGKKVKITSKPFHYVSSDGFDIYVGKNNYQNDELTFKFANGNDWWFHAKNMPGSHVLVRTGGKELPDRTYEEAASLAAYYSKGREQDKVEIDYVIKKEVKKPAGSKPGFVVYYTNYSLMASSDISGIQLINE
;
A
#
# COMPACT_ATOMS: atom_id res chain seq x y z
N MET A 1 16.85 9.31 3.01
CA MET A 1 15.65 10.01 3.50
C MET A 1 15.68 11.41 2.93
N ALA A 2 14.70 11.77 2.15
CA ALA A 2 14.57 13.11 1.54
C ALA A 2 14.46 14.27 2.57
N PHE A 3 14.02 13.99 3.78
CA PHE A 3 13.91 14.97 4.87
C PHE A 3 15.26 15.07 5.59
N ASP A 4 16.23 15.68 4.93
CA ASP A 4 17.62 15.87 5.37
C ASP A 4 17.88 17.28 5.92
N GLY A 5 19.15 17.58 6.28
CA GLY A 5 19.50 18.87 6.84
C GLY A 5 19.35 20.03 5.84
N ILE A 6 19.55 19.78 4.55
CA ILE A 6 19.38 20.79 3.49
C ILE A 6 17.89 21.13 3.32
N THR A 7 17.02 20.10 3.35
CA THR A 7 15.57 20.31 3.33
C THR A 7 15.09 21.09 4.56
N ILE A 8 15.64 20.79 5.74
CA ILE A 8 15.37 21.57 6.97
C ILE A 8 15.85 23.02 6.83
N SER A 9 17.00 23.28 6.18
CA SER A 9 17.49 24.62 5.93
C SER A 9 16.54 25.46 5.06
N ASN A 10 16.02 24.85 4.00
CA ASN A 10 15.00 25.51 3.17
C ASN A 10 13.69 25.76 3.95
N LEU A 11 13.23 24.79 4.74
CA LEU A 11 12.06 24.96 5.62
C LEU A 11 12.29 26.04 6.67
N ARG A 12 13.47 26.09 7.30
CA ARG A 12 13.85 27.13 8.26
C ARG A 12 13.73 28.50 7.62
N LYS A 13 14.26 28.69 6.39
CA LYS A 13 14.12 29.92 5.63
C LYS A 13 12.66 30.29 5.41
N GLU A 14 11.87 29.39 4.79
CA GLU A 14 10.45 29.65 4.47
C GLU A 14 9.63 29.98 5.74
N ILE A 15 9.85 29.22 6.83
CA ILE A 15 9.16 29.43 8.11
C ILE A 15 9.60 30.75 8.75
N SER A 16 10.90 31.08 8.73
CA SER A 16 11.43 32.32 9.23
C SER A 16 10.85 33.54 8.50
N ASP A 17 10.86 33.51 7.17
CA ASP A 17 10.32 34.57 6.32
C ASP A 17 8.83 34.81 6.57
N ALA A 18 8.07 33.72 6.78
CA ALA A 18 6.62 33.78 6.99
C ALA A 18 6.20 34.16 8.41
N LEU A 19 6.95 33.71 9.44
CA LEU A 19 6.46 33.74 10.83
C LEU A 19 7.22 34.69 11.75
N THR A 20 8.47 35.13 11.43
CA THR A 20 9.24 36.02 12.29
C THR A 20 8.51 37.36 12.50
N GLY A 21 8.45 37.82 13.75
CA GLY A 21 7.69 38.97 14.16
C GLY A 21 6.20 38.72 14.37
N GLY A 22 5.71 37.53 13.98
CA GLY A 22 4.31 37.12 14.10
C GLY A 22 3.92 36.76 15.53
N ARG A 23 2.61 36.90 15.83
CA ARG A 23 2.03 36.57 17.13
C ARG A 23 1.46 35.16 17.12
N LEU A 24 1.82 34.33 18.08
CA LEU A 24 1.32 32.97 18.28
C LEU A 24 -0.13 32.98 18.81
N TYR A 25 -1.09 33.01 17.89
CA TYR A 25 -2.51 33.22 18.21
C TYR A 25 -3.18 31.99 18.82
N LYS A 26 -2.92 30.80 18.25
CA LYS A 26 -3.54 29.54 18.71
C LYS A 26 -2.53 28.40 18.71
N ILE A 27 -2.55 27.60 19.77
CA ILE A 27 -1.77 26.38 19.91
C ILE A 27 -2.76 25.22 20.03
N ALA A 28 -2.60 24.19 19.18
CA ALA A 28 -3.39 22.98 19.18
C ALA A 28 -2.50 21.75 19.07
N GLN A 29 -2.94 20.64 19.58
CA GLN A 29 -2.29 19.33 19.48
C GLN A 29 -3.31 18.35 18.91
N PRO A 30 -3.43 18.24 17.57
CA PRO A 30 -4.40 17.38 16.90
C PRO A 30 -4.20 15.91 17.20
N GLU A 31 -2.94 15.46 17.22
CA GLU A 31 -2.52 14.09 17.48
C GLU A 31 -1.55 14.04 18.68
N ALA A 32 -1.32 12.85 19.22
CA ALA A 32 -0.47 12.67 20.40
C ALA A 32 0.97 13.21 20.21
N ASP A 33 1.48 13.19 18.98
CA ASP A 33 2.85 13.58 18.61
C ASP A 33 2.90 14.71 17.57
N GLU A 34 1.83 15.52 17.46
CA GLU A 34 1.73 16.61 16.49
C GLU A 34 1.25 17.93 17.12
N LEU A 35 1.91 19.04 16.81
CA LEU A 35 1.47 20.40 17.14
C LEU A 35 1.00 21.15 15.88
N LEU A 36 -0.04 21.98 16.05
CA LEU A 36 -0.51 22.95 15.08
C LEU A 36 -0.48 24.34 15.69
N LEU A 37 0.45 25.16 15.22
CA LEU A 37 0.61 26.55 15.65
C LEU A 37 -0.07 27.46 14.63
N THR A 38 -0.95 28.36 15.10
CA THR A 38 -1.54 29.42 14.27
C THR A 38 -0.90 30.74 14.62
N VAL A 39 -0.25 31.37 13.65
CA VAL A 39 0.50 32.61 13.81
C VAL A 39 -0.16 33.71 12.98
N LYS A 40 -0.36 34.89 13.57
CA LYS A 40 -0.82 36.09 12.88
C LYS A 40 0.33 37.07 12.68
N THR A 41 0.53 37.43 11.43
CA THR A 41 1.54 38.45 11.01
C THR A 41 0.83 39.61 10.30
N SER A 42 1.57 40.64 9.91
CA SER A 42 1.04 41.73 9.07
C SER A 42 0.58 41.23 7.69
N GLY A 43 1.18 40.15 7.18
CA GLY A 43 0.85 39.56 5.89
C GLY A 43 -0.35 38.57 5.91
N GLY A 44 -0.85 38.23 7.10
CA GLY A 44 -1.98 37.30 7.21
C GLY A 44 -1.87 36.30 8.35
N GLN A 45 -2.63 35.23 8.22
CA GLN A 45 -2.63 34.13 9.19
C GLN A 45 -2.02 32.88 8.57
N TYR A 46 -1.00 32.36 9.23
CA TYR A 46 -0.27 31.15 8.85
C TYR A 46 -0.52 30.02 9.85
N ARG A 47 -0.44 28.79 9.39
CA ARG A 47 -0.47 27.61 10.24
C ARG A 47 0.78 26.78 10.02
N LEU A 48 1.46 26.44 11.11
CA LEU A 48 2.63 25.58 11.12
C LEU A 48 2.29 24.25 11.77
N ILE A 49 2.44 23.17 11.02
CA ILE A 49 2.39 21.80 11.56
C ILE A 49 3.79 21.38 11.94
N ILE A 50 3.93 20.79 13.13
CA ILE A 50 5.16 20.14 13.62
C ILE A 50 4.77 18.74 14.07
N SER A 51 5.31 17.71 13.42
CA SER A 51 5.05 16.31 13.74
C SER A 51 6.33 15.63 14.20
N ALA A 52 6.30 15.07 15.40
CA ALA A 52 7.33 14.18 15.94
C ALA A 52 7.00 12.70 15.70
N ASN A 53 6.15 12.38 14.72
CA ASN A 53 5.79 10.99 14.41
C ASN A 53 7.03 10.17 14.03
N ALA A 54 7.12 8.95 14.55
CA ALA A 54 8.29 8.09 14.32
C ALA A 54 8.51 7.71 12.85
N SER A 55 7.43 7.58 12.09
CA SER A 55 7.44 7.20 10.68
C SER A 55 7.46 8.41 9.74
N LEU A 56 6.85 9.53 10.17
CA LEU A 56 6.65 10.74 9.38
C LEU A 56 6.94 11.99 10.22
N PRO A 57 8.21 12.21 10.63
CA PRO A 57 8.58 13.45 11.29
C PRO A 57 8.66 14.57 10.26
N LEU A 58 7.89 15.64 10.44
CA LEU A 58 7.83 16.76 9.49
C LEU A 58 7.51 18.09 10.17
N ILE A 59 7.87 19.15 9.45
CA ILE A 59 7.44 20.50 9.74
C ILE A 59 7.14 21.21 8.41
N TYR A 60 5.99 21.90 8.32
CA TYR A 60 5.64 22.68 7.13
C TYR A 60 4.50 23.67 7.37
N LEU A 61 4.43 24.70 6.55
CA LEU A 61 3.32 25.64 6.52
C LEU A 61 2.12 25.05 5.76
N THR A 62 0.91 25.26 6.27
CA THR A 62 -0.34 24.77 5.66
C THR A 62 -1.48 25.76 5.81
N ASN A 63 -2.46 25.65 4.92
CA ASN A 63 -3.75 26.33 5.06
C ASN A 63 -4.80 25.43 5.75
N ASP A 64 -4.51 24.14 5.92
CA ASP A 64 -5.45 23.18 6.47
C ASP A 64 -5.63 23.38 7.98
N ASN A 65 -6.84 23.15 8.44
CA ASN A 65 -7.19 23.17 9.85
C ASN A 65 -7.55 21.76 10.30
N LYS A 66 -6.67 21.13 11.08
CA LYS A 66 -6.94 19.82 11.66
C LYS A 66 -7.87 19.92 12.86
N GLN A 67 -8.78 18.97 12.99
CA GLN A 67 -9.63 18.87 14.18
C GLN A 67 -8.78 18.49 15.38
N SER A 68 -9.02 19.16 16.51
CA SER A 68 -8.34 18.88 17.76
C SER A 68 -9.24 18.06 18.68
N PRO A 69 -8.70 17.24 19.58
CA PRO A 69 -9.48 16.53 20.59
C PRO A 69 -10.25 17.51 21.48
N MET A 70 -11.39 17.08 22.03
CA MET A 70 -12.23 17.92 22.90
C MET A 70 -11.47 18.40 24.15
N THR A 71 -10.57 17.56 24.68
CA THR A 71 -9.68 17.91 25.80
C THR A 71 -8.25 18.02 25.28
N ALA A 72 -7.63 19.18 25.48
CA ALA A 72 -6.25 19.40 25.05
C ALA A 72 -5.27 18.60 25.92
N PRO A 73 -4.25 17.95 25.33
CA PRO A 73 -3.21 17.26 26.09
C PRO A 73 -2.39 18.22 26.98
N ASN A 74 -1.77 17.69 28.05
CA ASN A 74 -1.03 18.49 29.04
C ASN A 74 0.06 19.33 28.42
N PHE A 75 0.84 18.79 27.48
CA PHE A 75 1.89 19.53 26.78
C PHE A 75 1.32 20.75 26.03
N CYS A 76 0.20 20.60 25.34
CA CYS A 76 -0.49 21.71 24.68
C CYS A 76 -0.97 22.76 25.68
N MET A 77 -1.50 22.33 26.83
CA MET A 77 -1.96 23.25 27.87
C MET A 77 -0.79 24.03 28.49
N LEU A 78 0.36 23.39 28.69
CA LEU A 78 1.57 24.03 29.18
C LEU A 78 2.06 25.09 28.19
N LEU A 79 2.13 24.77 26.91
CA LEU A 79 2.50 25.75 25.86
C LEU A 79 1.53 26.94 25.84
N ARG A 80 0.21 26.69 25.93
CA ARG A 80 -0.79 27.77 26.00
C ARG A 80 -0.57 28.67 27.20
N LYS A 81 -0.31 28.09 28.36
CA LYS A 81 -0.06 28.87 29.60
C LYS A 81 1.13 29.80 29.45
N HIS A 82 2.22 29.36 28.83
CA HIS A 82 3.48 30.10 28.82
C HIS A 82 3.70 30.97 27.60
N ILE A 83 3.28 30.56 26.40
CA ILE A 83 3.68 31.25 25.16
C ILE A 83 2.52 31.63 24.24
N GLN A 84 1.27 31.40 24.64
CA GLN A 84 0.14 31.88 23.85
C GLN A 84 0.14 33.41 23.81
N ASN A 85 -0.09 33.97 22.63
CA ASN A 85 0.05 35.40 22.32
C ASN A 85 1.49 35.93 22.34
N GLY A 86 2.51 35.10 22.56
CA GLY A 86 3.92 35.47 22.42
C GLY A 86 4.27 35.79 20.98
N ARG A 87 5.40 36.43 20.78
CA ARG A 87 5.93 36.87 19.48
C ARG A 87 7.08 35.95 19.08
N ILE A 88 7.07 35.45 17.85
CA ILE A 88 8.19 34.67 17.29
C ILE A 88 9.32 35.65 16.96
N ILE A 89 10.49 35.46 17.55
CA ILE A 89 11.65 36.31 17.39
C ILE A 89 12.59 35.77 16.33
N SER A 90 12.85 34.47 16.38
CA SER A 90 13.75 33.81 15.43
C SER A 90 13.32 32.37 15.15
N VAL A 91 13.76 31.88 13.99
CA VAL A 91 13.67 30.47 13.60
C VAL A 91 15.04 30.07 13.11
N THR A 92 15.71 29.18 13.84
CA THR A 92 17.09 28.80 13.59
C THR A 92 17.27 27.31 13.42
N GLN A 93 18.38 26.93 12.81
CA GLN A 93 18.82 25.54 12.63
C GLN A 93 20.27 25.43 13.05
N PRO A 94 20.68 24.56 13.97
CA PRO A 94 22.07 24.35 14.34
C PRO A 94 22.86 23.66 13.22
N GLY A 95 23.72 24.37 12.50
CA GLY A 95 24.40 23.84 11.32
C GLY A 95 23.40 23.26 10.31
N LEU A 96 23.66 22.07 9.80
CA LEU A 96 22.69 21.31 8.98
C LEU A 96 22.07 20.13 9.77
N GLU A 97 21.88 20.26 11.08
CA GLU A 97 21.15 19.28 11.87
C GLU A 97 19.66 19.26 11.50
N ARG A 98 19.00 18.13 11.71
CA ARG A 98 17.55 18.01 11.50
C ARG A 98 16.76 18.51 12.69
N ILE A 99 17.03 19.78 13.04
CA ILE A 99 16.47 20.46 14.20
C ILE A 99 16.05 21.86 13.77
N ILE A 100 14.88 22.29 14.21
CA ILE A 100 14.44 23.69 14.13
C ILE A 100 14.17 24.18 15.54
N ASP A 101 14.76 25.33 15.89
CA ASP A 101 14.53 26.05 17.13
C ASP A 101 13.74 27.33 16.83
N ILE A 102 12.56 27.45 17.45
CA ILE A 102 11.66 28.60 17.36
C ILE A 102 11.74 29.37 18.68
N GLU A 103 12.36 30.52 18.69
CA GLU A 103 12.44 31.40 19.85
C GLU A 103 11.21 32.31 19.93
N ILE A 104 10.57 32.32 21.10
CA ILE A 104 9.32 33.04 21.35
C ILE A 104 9.46 33.94 22.57
N GLU A 105 9.21 35.23 22.36
CA GLU A 105 9.17 36.26 23.38
C GLU A 105 7.74 36.41 23.93
N HIS A 106 7.60 36.42 25.22
CA HIS A 106 6.31 36.56 25.90
C HIS A 106 6.46 37.28 27.23
N LEU A 107 5.35 37.78 27.78
CA LEU A 107 5.31 38.32 29.13
C LEU A 107 5.02 37.19 30.13
N ASN A 108 5.80 37.14 31.22
CA ASN A 108 5.54 36.23 32.33
C ASN A 108 4.35 36.73 33.18
N GLU A 109 4.00 35.98 34.23
CA GLU A 109 2.90 36.31 35.15
C GLU A 109 3.13 37.66 35.92
N MET A 110 4.38 38.10 36.03
CA MET A 110 4.75 39.38 36.65
C MET A 110 4.82 40.58 35.67
N GLY A 111 4.65 40.28 34.36
CA GLY A 111 4.74 41.29 33.30
C GLY A 111 6.13 41.50 32.75
N ASP A 112 7.14 40.71 33.16
CA ASP A 112 8.49 40.79 32.63
C ASP A 112 8.61 40.10 31.28
N LEU A 113 9.46 40.63 30.40
CA LEU A 113 9.72 40.06 29.10
C LEU A 113 10.65 38.84 29.22
N CYS A 114 10.14 37.67 28.82
CA CYS A 114 10.86 36.39 28.86
C CYS A 114 10.93 35.76 27.48
N ARG A 115 11.94 34.90 27.29
CA ARG A 115 12.09 34.10 26.06
C ARG A 115 12.02 32.63 26.35
N LYS A 116 11.46 31.89 25.42
CA LYS A 116 11.33 30.43 25.46
C LYS A 116 11.49 29.83 24.08
N HIS A 117 11.84 28.55 24.02
CA HIS A 117 12.19 27.86 22.81
C HIS A 117 11.24 26.67 22.59
N ILE A 118 10.73 26.51 21.36
CA ILE A 118 10.15 25.26 20.87
C ILE A 118 11.19 24.64 19.94
N ILE A 119 11.80 23.54 20.39
CA ILE A 119 12.83 22.82 19.63
C ILE A 119 12.20 21.57 19.04
N ALA A 120 12.17 21.49 17.71
CA ALA A 120 11.62 20.37 16.98
C ALA A 120 12.75 19.54 16.34
N GLU A 121 12.82 18.27 16.69
CA GLU A 121 13.83 17.32 16.22
C GLU A 121 13.21 16.28 15.28
N PHE A 122 13.80 16.06 14.10
CA PHE A 122 13.27 15.18 13.05
C PHE A 122 14.20 13.99 12.78
N MET A 123 14.31 13.08 13.77
CA MET A 123 15.27 11.98 13.80
C MET A 123 14.56 10.59 13.77
N GLY A 124 13.48 10.45 12.97
CA GLY A 124 12.69 9.22 12.86
C GLY A 124 12.09 8.82 14.21
N LYS A 125 12.38 7.61 14.70
CA LYS A 125 11.85 7.14 16.01
C LYS A 125 12.28 7.99 17.21
N HIS A 126 13.34 8.78 17.06
CA HIS A 126 13.84 9.68 18.10
C HIS A 126 13.35 11.13 17.94
N SER A 127 12.44 11.38 17.01
CA SER A 127 11.86 12.72 16.82
C SER A 127 11.07 13.15 18.04
N ASN A 128 11.20 14.45 18.39
CA ASN A 128 10.58 15.05 19.56
C ASN A 128 10.23 16.53 19.33
N ILE A 129 9.36 17.08 20.15
CA ILE A 129 9.10 18.52 20.26
C ILE A 129 9.32 18.87 21.72
N ILE A 130 10.32 19.71 21.97
CA ILE A 130 10.83 20.01 23.29
C ILE A 130 10.59 21.48 23.59
N PHE A 131 10.11 21.80 24.76
CA PHE A 131 9.86 23.16 25.22
C PHE A 131 10.88 23.53 26.30
N CYS A 132 11.66 24.58 26.04
CA CYS A 132 12.74 25.04 26.91
C CYS A 132 12.56 26.49 27.34
N ASP A 133 13.23 26.86 28.45
CA ASP A 133 13.40 28.24 28.83
C ASP A 133 14.61 28.89 28.10
N SER A 134 14.94 30.15 28.45
CA SER A 134 16.07 30.93 27.89
C SER A 134 17.44 30.28 28.11
N ASP A 135 17.60 29.46 29.14
CA ASP A 135 18.84 28.76 29.47
C ASP A 135 18.89 27.34 28.89
N HIS A 136 17.97 27.03 27.97
CA HIS A 136 17.77 25.71 27.38
C HIS A 136 17.50 24.60 28.42
N MET A 137 16.93 24.95 29.58
CA MET A 137 16.39 23.93 30.50
C MET A 137 15.04 23.45 30.01
N ILE A 138 14.86 22.14 29.93
CA ILE A 138 13.61 21.51 29.45
C ILE A 138 12.51 21.78 30.46
N LEU A 139 11.47 22.46 30.03
CA LEU A 139 10.24 22.67 30.77
C LEU A 139 9.27 21.49 30.60
N ASP A 140 9.18 20.98 29.36
CA ASP A 140 8.42 19.76 29.03
C ASP A 140 8.75 19.32 27.60
N SER A 141 8.24 18.17 27.19
CA SER A 141 8.35 17.65 25.81
C SER A 141 7.12 16.83 25.42
N ILE A 142 6.86 16.77 24.12
CA ILE A 142 5.73 15.97 23.60
C ILE A 142 5.94 14.46 23.83
N LYS A 143 7.21 14.02 23.90
CA LYS A 143 7.62 12.67 24.27
C LYS A 143 8.66 12.71 25.36
N HIS A 144 8.34 12.16 26.52
CA HIS A 144 9.28 12.00 27.62
C HIS A 144 10.24 10.84 27.33
N VAL A 145 11.55 11.07 27.47
CA VAL A 145 12.59 10.05 27.28
C VAL A 145 13.37 9.92 28.58
N SER A 146 13.19 8.81 29.27
CA SER A 146 13.92 8.51 30.50
C SER A 146 15.26 7.80 30.23
N ALA A 147 16.13 7.71 31.25
CA ALA A 147 17.38 6.95 31.21
C ALA A 147 17.19 5.46 30.85
N GLN A 148 16.03 4.88 31.12
CA GLN A 148 15.70 3.50 30.72
C GLN A 148 15.40 3.38 29.21
N MET A 149 14.94 4.45 28.57
CA MET A 149 14.58 4.49 27.15
C MET A 149 15.75 4.90 26.23
N SER A 150 16.70 5.66 26.75
CA SER A 150 17.85 6.15 26.01
C SER A 150 19.09 6.19 26.87
N SER A 151 20.19 5.59 26.38
CA SER A 151 21.52 5.70 27.02
C SER A 151 22.27 6.99 26.66
N VAL A 152 21.74 7.76 25.69
CA VAL A 152 22.43 8.97 25.16
C VAL A 152 22.04 10.21 25.93
N ARG A 153 20.74 10.43 26.15
CA ARG A 153 20.24 11.57 26.93
C ARG A 153 18.82 11.30 27.46
N GLU A 154 18.49 12.02 28.52
CA GLU A 154 17.13 12.14 29.02
C GLU A 154 16.46 13.39 28.43
N VAL A 155 15.17 13.28 28.11
CA VAL A 155 14.33 14.42 27.73
C VAL A 155 13.17 14.49 28.71
N LEU A 156 13.43 15.15 29.85
CA LEU A 156 12.49 15.26 30.98
C LEU A 156 12.55 16.69 31.54
N PRO A 157 11.47 17.18 32.16
CA PRO A 157 11.47 18.47 32.83
C PRO A 157 12.63 18.63 33.83
N GLY A 158 13.27 19.81 33.83
CA GLY A 158 14.41 20.14 34.69
C GLY A 158 15.77 19.60 34.23
N ARG A 159 15.83 18.93 33.07
CA ARG A 159 17.09 18.52 32.44
C ARG A 159 17.57 19.57 31.43
N PRO A 160 18.89 19.78 31.27
CA PRO A 160 19.40 20.65 30.21
C PRO A 160 19.18 20.00 28.84
N TYR A 161 18.76 20.81 27.87
CA TYR A 161 18.73 20.42 26.47
C TYR A 161 20.13 20.46 25.87
N PHE A 162 20.50 19.44 25.13
CA PHE A 162 21.69 19.40 24.27
C PHE A 162 21.45 18.52 23.06
N ILE A 163 22.15 18.83 21.97
CA ILE A 163 22.14 18.03 20.75
C ILE A 163 23.08 16.83 20.95
N PRO A 164 22.58 15.58 20.88
CA PRO A 164 23.43 14.42 21.09
C PRO A 164 24.39 14.23 19.90
N GLN A 165 25.68 14.26 20.17
CA GLN A 165 26.70 13.91 19.19
C GLN A 165 26.76 12.38 19.05
N THR A 166 25.82 11.80 18.31
CA THR A 166 25.74 10.33 18.12
C THR A 166 26.62 9.80 16.99
N MET A 167 27.10 10.68 16.12
CA MET A 167 28.05 10.40 15.03
C MET A 167 29.05 11.55 14.97
N ASN A 168 30.34 11.24 14.85
CA ASN A 168 31.39 12.24 14.62
C ASN A 168 31.35 12.75 13.18
N LYS A 169 30.23 13.35 12.79
CA LYS A 169 30.06 13.97 11.49
C LYS A 169 30.57 15.40 11.53
N LEU A 170 31.20 15.80 10.43
CA LEU A 170 31.78 17.13 10.27
C LEU A 170 30.71 18.12 9.76
N ASP A 171 31.00 19.40 9.95
CA ASP A 171 30.21 20.48 9.36
C ASP A 171 30.48 20.57 7.85
N SER A 172 29.44 20.37 7.06
CA SER A 172 29.55 20.43 5.59
C SER A 172 29.69 21.85 5.04
N LEU A 173 29.25 22.87 5.80
CA LEU A 173 29.23 24.26 5.34
C LEU A 173 30.61 24.96 5.46
N HIS A 174 31.51 24.46 6.31
CA HIS A 174 32.78 25.08 6.60
C HIS A 174 33.99 24.18 6.31
N THR A 175 33.84 23.14 5.50
CA THR A 175 34.94 22.24 5.18
C THR A 175 35.85 22.78 4.07
N ASN A 176 37.13 22.43 4.13
CA ASN A 176 38.12 22.75 3.11
C ASN A 176 38.63 21.50 2.39
N PHE A 177 39.42 21.66 1.32
CA PHE A 177 39.91 20.55 0.52
C PHE A 177 40.78 19.55 1.32
N GLU A 178 41.65 20.05 2.22
CA GLU A 178 42.52 19.20 3.04
C GLU A 178 41.69 18.29 3.98
N GLU A 179 40.66 18.86 4.60
CA GLU A 179 39.73 18.11 5.44
C GLU A 179 38.90 17.11 4.60
N PHE A 180 38.41 17.53 3.44
CA PHE A 180 37.70 16.62 2.51
C PHE A 180 38.60 15.46 2.09
N GLN A 181 39.87 15.74 1.74
CA GLN A 181 40.83 14.70 1.35
C GLN A 181 41.10 13.72 2.48
N THR A 182 41.31 14.20 3.69
CA THR A 182 41.65 13.34 4.84
C THR A 182 40.46 12.58 5.38
N GLN A 183 39.24 13.12 5.33
CA GLN A 183 38.07 12.54 5.98
C GLN A 183 37.14 11.79 5.02
N VAL A 184 37.17 12.09 3.72
CA VAL A 184 36.34 11.42 2.70
C VAL A 184 37.16 10.48 1.85
N LEU A 185 38.27 11.00 1.23
CA LEU A 185 39.01 10.26 0.21
C LEU A 185 39.92 9.15 0.77
N THR A 186 40.10 9.07 2.07
CA THR A 186 40.83 7.95 2.70
C THR A 186 39.97 6.70 2.92
N LYS A 187 38.63 6.81 2.75
CA LYS A 187 37.69 5.74 3.07
C LYS A 187 37.59 4.70 1.95
N PRO A 188 37.79 3.40 2.22
CA PRO A 188 37.63 2.34 1.22
C PRO A 188 36.16 1.95 1.06
N MET A 189 35.33 2.90 0.64
CA MET A 189 33.90 2.71 0.41
C MET A 189 33.42 3.56 -0.77
N PRO A 190 32.20 3.31 -1.33
CA PRO A 190 31.63 4.11 -2.40
C PRO A 190 31.68 5.60 -2.11
N LEU A 191 32.03 6.42 -3.09
CA LEU A 191 32.24 7.87 -2.95
C LEU A 191 31.02 8.57 -2.35
N SER A 192 29.81 8.32 -2.88
CA SER A 192 28.56 8.86 -2.33
C SER A 192 28.41 8.52 -0.85
N LYS A 193 28.70 7.26 -0.47
CA LYS A 193 28.64 6.81 0.92
C LYS A 193 29.69 7.49 1.81
N ALA A 194 30.90 7.70 1.31
CA ALA A 194 31.96 8.40 2.02
C ALA A 194 31.53 9.83 2.33
N ILE A 195 30.92 10.55 1.36
CA ILE A 195 30.41 11.94 1.53
C ILE A 195 29.30 11.97 2.60
N TYR A 196 28.17 11.27 2.41
CA TYR A 196 27.06 11.41 3.34
C TYR A 196 27.29 10.82 4.73
N SER A 197 28.26 9.92 4.88
CA SER A 197 28.65 9.40 6.19
C SER A 197 29.61 10.31 6.95
N THR A 198 30.34 11.19 6.25
CA THR A 198 31.29 12.13 6.84
C THR A 198 30.60 13.41 7.30
N TYR A 199 29.67 13.94 6.52
CA TYR A 199 29.09 15.26 6.74
C TYR A 199 27.68 15.23 7.29
N THR A 200 27.38 16.18 8.20
CA THR A 200 26.03 16.42 8.72
C THR A 200 25.14 17.04 7.63
N GLY A 201 23.88 16.67 7.61
CA GLY A 201 22.85 17.29 6.77
C GLY A 201 22.76 16.75 5.36
N ILE A 202 23.72 15.98 4.89
CA ILE A 202 23.75 15.41 3.54
C ILE A 202 23.06 14.03 3.53
N SER A 203 22.09 13.87 2.64
CA SER A 203 21.42 12.60 2.38
C SER A 203 22.15 11.79 1.30
N PRO A 204 21.89 10.46 1.19
CA PRO A 204 22.40 9.65 0.09
C PRO A 204 22.09 10.23 -1.29
N VAL A 205 20.87 10.77 -1.49
CA VAL A 205 20.43 11.35 -2.77
C VAL A 205 21.25 12.58 -3.14
N ILE A 206 21.51 13.47 -2.18
CA ILE A 206 22.37 14.65 -2.42
C ILE A 206 23.82 14.24 -2.69
N ALA A 207 24.33 13.21 -2.00
CA ALA A 207 25.67 12.71 -2.28
C ALA A 207 25.78 12.05 -3.67
N GLU A 208 24.73 11.38 -4.13
CA GLU A 208 24.66 10.84 -5.49
C GLU A 208 24.59 11.96 -6.53
N GLU A 209 23.82 13.03 -6.27
CA GLU A 209 23.76 14.20 -7.14
C GLU A 209 25.11 14.90 -7.24
N ILE A 210 25.83 15.09 -6.13
CA ILE A 210 27.19 15.65 -6.14
C ILE A 210 28.12 14.78 -7.01
N CYS A 211 28.05 13.44 -6.90
CA CYS A 211 28.83 12.56 -7.77
C CYS A 211 28.40 12.68 -9.24
N HIS A 212 27.11 12.80 -9.51
CA HIS A 212 26.58 12.95 -10.87
C HIS A 212 27.03 14.26 -11.53
N GLU A 213 26.89 15.38 -10.82
CA GLU A 213 27.36 16.68 -11.31
C GLU A 213 28.88 16.72 -11.50
N ALA A 214 29.64 16.03 -10.64
CA ALA A 214 31.08 15.85 -10.81
C ALA A 214 31.44 14.84 -11.91
N SER A 215 30.47 14.24 -12.60
CA SER A 215 30.66 13.17 -13.57
C SER A 215 31.47 11.97 -13.03
N MET A 216 31.32 11.68 -11.75
CA MET A 216 31.97 10.58 -11.03
C MET A 216 31.01 9.41 -10.84
N ASP A 217 31.53 8.18 -10.95
CA ASP A 217 30.76 6.99 -10.52
C ASP A 217 30.59 7.01 -8.99
N SER A 218 29.35 7.14 -8.53
CA SER A 218 29.01 7.19 -7.10
C SER A 218 29.45 5.91 -6.33
N ASN A 219 29.63 4.80 -7.04
CA ASN A 219 30.09 3.52 -6.49
C ASN A 219 31.60 3.35 -6.51
N LYS A 220 32.36 4.21 -7.21
CA LYS A 220 33.83 4.20 -7.20
C LYS A 220 34.32 4.36 -5.76
N PRO A 221 35.27 3.52 -5.27
CA PRO A 221 35.82 3.71 -3.93
C PRO A 221 36.47 5.08 -3.78
N ALA A 222 36.15 5.80 -2.71
CA ALA A 222 36.63 7.18 -2.52
C ALA A 222 38.16 7.27 -2.47
N ASN A 223 38.83 6.24 -1.94
CA ASN A 223 40.30 6.17 -1.90
C ASN A 223 40.99 5.79 -3.23
N CYS A 224 40.21 5.61 -4.30
CA CYS A 224 40.71 5.31 -5.65
C CYS A 224 40.59 6.51 -6.61
N LEU A 225 40.20 7.70 -6.13
CA LEU A 225 40.17 8.90 -6.94
C LEU A 225 41.61 9.43 -7.14
N ASP A 226 41.89 9.86 -8.36
CA ASP A 226 43.12 10.63 -8.62
C ASP A 226 42.99 12.08 -8.11
N GLU A 227 44.09 12.83 -8.17
CA GLU A 227 44.12 14.19 -7.63
C GLU A 227 43.17 15.15 -8.36
N ASN A 228 43.00 15.01 -9.67
CA ASN A 228 42.10 15.84 -10.47
C ASN A 228 40.62 15.48 -10.19
N GLU A 229 40.33 14.21 -10.14
CA GLU A 229 39.00 13.69 -9.75
C GLU A 229 38.60 14.15 -8.35
N ALA A 230 39.55 14.08 -7.39
CA ALA A 230 39.38 14.51 -6.02
C ALA A 230 39.08 16.01 -5.93
N LEU A 231 39.88 16.84 -6.61
CA LEU A 231 39.72 18.28 -6.62
C LEU A 231 38.37 18.68 -7.30
N HIS A 232 38.04 18.08 -8.41
CA HIS A 232 36.77 18.31 -9.12
C HIS A 232 35.56 17.94 -8.26
N THR A 233 35.61 16.79 -7.61
CA THR A 233 34.54 16.35 -6.69
C THR A 233 34.38 17.31 -5.52
N PHE A 234 35.48 17.79 -4.95
CA PHE A 234 35.45 18.80 -3.87
C PHE A 234 34.85 20.11 -4.34
N HIS A 235 35.22 20.61 -5.53
CA HIS A 235 34.67 21.87 -6.06
C HIS A 235 33.15 21.74 -6.28
N THR A 236 32.69 20.61 -6.82
CA THR A 236 31.26 20.36 -6.95
C THR A 236 30.54 20.30 -5.61
N PHE A 237 31.13 19.60 -4.62
CA PHE A 237 30.63 19.59 -3.25
C PHE A 237 30.57 21.01 -2.65
N ALA A 238 31.61 21.80 -2.79
CA ALA A 238 31.66 23.18 -2.28
C ALA A 238 30.60 24.08 -2.94
N ASN A 239 30.39 23.97 -4.28
CA ASN A 239 29.35 24.71 -4.99
C ASN A 239 27.95 24.39 -4.47
N VAL A 240 27.67 23.10 -4.21
CA VAL A 240 26.40 22.69 -3.62
C VAL A 240 26.21 23.26 -2.21
N MET A 241 27.27 23.27 -1.39
CA MET A 241 27.20 23.86 -0.04
C MET A 241 27.09 25.39 -0.07
N ASP A 242 27.73 26.06 -1.04
CA ASP A 242 27.57 27.48 -1.28
C ASP A 242 26.14 27.86 -1.65
N SER A 243 25.48 27.05 -2.49
CA SER A 243 24.04 27.23 -2.81
C SER A 243 23.18 27.14 -1.54
N VAL A 244 23.47 26.19 -0.65
CA VAL A 244 22.74 26.04 0.63
C VAL A 244 23.01 27.24 1.54
N THR A 245 24.27 27.74 1.62
CA THR A 245 24.65 28.89 2.43
C THR A 245 23.99 30.17 1.92
N ASN A 246 23.93 30.35 0.62
CA ASN A 246 23.26 31.48 -0.04
C ASN A 246 21.73 31.36 -0.09
N GLU A 247 21.17 30.28 0.48
CA GLU A 247 19.72 30.00 0.49
C GLU A 247 19.10 29.93 -0.92
N ASP A 248 19.88 29.46 -1.90
CA ASP A 248 19.43 29.26 -3.28
C ASP A 248 18.82 27.86 -3.43
N PHE A 249 17.54 27.80 -3.15
CA PHE A 249 16.79 26.53 -3.13
C PHE A 249 15.85 26.39 -4.32
N HIS A 250 15.82 25.19 -4.89
CA HIS A 250 14.95 24.79 -6.00
C HIS A 250 14.15 23.53 -5.63
N PRO A 251 13.10 23.66 -4.81
CA PRO A 251 12.34 22.51 -4.33
C PRO A 251 11.77 21.70 -5.49
N VAL A 252 12.10 20.41 -5.54
CA VAL A 252 11.73 19.52 -6.63
C VAL A 252 11.20 18.19 -6.12
N MET A 253 10.14 17.68 -6.75
CA MET A 253 9.60 16.32 -6.55
C MET A 253 9.91 15.47 -7.77
N ILE A 254 10.53 14.33 -7.51
CA ILE A 254 10.80 13.30 -8.51
C ILE A 254 9.62 12.35 -8.55
N THR A 255 9.12 12.08 -9.75
CA THR A 255 8.05 11.11 -9.98
C THR A 255 8.55 9.99 -10.89
N GLU A 256 8.00 8.81 -10.73
CA GLU A 256 8.17 7.68 -11.60
C GLU A 256 6.79 7.13 -11.92
N GLN A 257 6.41 7.18 -13.19
CA GLN A 257 5.04 6.84 -13.63
C GLN A 257 3.95 7.60 -12.83
N GLY A 258 4.17 8.90 -12.55
CA GLY A 258 3.25 9.74 -11.78
C GLY A 258 3.23 9.51 -10.26
N ILE A 259 3.99 8.54 -9.75
CA ILE A 259 4.08 8.24 -8.31
C ILE A 259 5.27 8.99 -7.72
N PRO A 260 5.10 9.72 -6.60
CA PRO A 260 6.22 10.39 -5.92
C PRO A 260 7.25 9.38 -5.43
N LYS A 261 8.49 9.50 -5.93
CA LYS A 261 9.63 8.64 -5.57
C LYS A 261 10.52 9.29 -4.51
N GLU A 262 10.94 10.51 -4.77
CA GLU A 262 11.87 11.26 -3.93
C GLU A 262 11.56 12.75 -4.01
N PHE A 263 12.12 13.56 -3.12
CA PHE A 263 12.09 15.02 -3.22
C PHE A 263 13.39 15.62 -2.69
N SER A 264 13.68 16.85 -3.10
CA SER A 264 14.85 17.58 -2.64
C SER A 264 14.55 19.09 -2.58
N SER A 265 15.31 19.82 -1.78
CA SER A 265 15.32 21.29 -1.80
C SER A 265 16.30 21.87 -2.82
N LEU A 266 17.16 21.03 -3.41
CA LEU A 266 18.03 21.36 -4.53
C LEU A 266 17.56 20.64 -5.78
N ASP A 267 17.87 21.14 -6.97
CA ASP A 267 17.59 20.41 -8.20
C ASP A 267 18.38 19.09 -8.22
N LEU A 268 17.77 18.04 -8.71
CA LEU A 268 18.40 16.73 -8.89
C LEU A 268 18.54 16.47 -10.39
N THR A 269 19.70 16.80 -10.95
CA THR A 269 19.94 16.76 -12.42
C THR A 269 19.97 15.34 -12.96
N MET A 270 20.24 14.34 -12.13
CA MET A 270 20.23 12.93 -12.49
C MET A 270 18.85 12.35 -12.83
N TYR A 271 17.75 13.10 -12.56
CA TYR A 271 16.40 12.64 -12.86
C TYR A 271 15.75 13.47 -13.97
N PHE A 272 14.95 12.81 -14.84
CA PHE A 272 14.25 13.45 -15.95
C PHE A 272 12.81 13.87 -15.60
N GLU A 273 12.06 13.01 -14.87
CA GLU A 273 10.69 13.33 -14.47
C GLU A 273 10.68 14.13 -13.18
N LYS A 274 10.64 15.45 -13.32
CA LYS A 274 10.71 16.41 -12.21
C LYS A 274 9.54 17.38 -12.20
N LYS A 275 9.06 17.73 -11.01
CA LYS A 275 8.11 18.82 -10.79
C LYS A 275 8.68 19.79 -9.78
N PHE A 276 8.94 21.03 -10.23
CA PHE A 276 9.42 22.12 -9.35
C PHE A 276 8.28 22.76 -8.56
N TYR A 277 8.61 23.25 -7.38
CA TYR A 277 7.69 23.93 -6.47
C TYR A 277 8.25 25.28 -6.07
N GLY A 278 7.38 26.29 -5.93
CA GLY A 278 7.75 27.59 -5.39
C GLY A 278 7.84 27.63 -3.86
N SER A 279 7.46 26.55 -3.17
CA SER A 279 7.43 26.41 -1.71
C SER A 279 7.78 25.00 -1.31
N VAL A 280 8.75 24.86 -0.39
CA VAL A 280 9.12 23.55 0.15
C VAL A 280 8.02 22.97 1.04
N SER A 281 7.24 23.79 1.74
CA SER A 281 6.07 23.35 2.49
C SER A 281 5.00 22.75 1.57
N GLN A 282 4.77 23.34 0.39
CA GLN A 282 3.84 22.79 -0.59
C GLN A 282 4.36 21.47 -1.16
N LEU A 283 5.64 21.37 -1.49
CA LEU A 283 6.30 20.15 -1.94
C LEU A 283 6.10 19.02 -0.92
N ILE A 284 6.42 19.28 0.35
CA ILE A 284 6.31 18.30 1.44
C ILE A 284 4.86 17.84 1.62
N ARG A 285 3.91 18.77 1.65
CA ARG A 285 2.49 18.45 1.76
C ARG A 285 2.04 17.54 0.62
N ASP A 286 2.36 17.89 -0.63
CA ASP A 286 1.93 17.15 -1.80
C ASP A 286 2.61 15.76 -1.88
N TYR A 287 3.89 15.67 -1.51
CA TYR A 287 4.62 14.41 -1.46
C TYR A 287 4.06 13.46 -0.40
N TYR A 288 3.89 13.94 0.84
CA TYR A 288 3.46 13.09 1.95
C TYR A 288 1.96 12.81 1.93
N SER A 289 1.11 13.71 1.45
CA SER A 289 -0.32 13.42 1.28
C SER A 289 -0.54 12.23 0.34
N LYS A 290 0.13 12.21 -0.80
CA LYS A 290 0.10 11.08 -1.73
C LYS A 290 0.70 9.81 -1.11
N LYS A 291 1.84 9.93 -0.43
CA LYS A 291 2.52 8.80 0.19
C LYS A 291 1.75 8.25 1.42
N GLU A 292 1.10 9.10 2.19
CA GLU A 292 0.23 8.69 3.30
C GLU A 292 -0.98 7.91 2.79
N ILE A 293 -1.64 8.38 1.74
CA ILE A 293 -2.73 7.67 1.09
C ILE A 293 -2.25 6.29 0.61
N ILE A 294 -1.14 6.22 -0.12
CA ILE A 294 -0.57 4.96 -0.60
C ILE A 294 -0.19 4.04 0.57
N THR A 295 0.43 4.56 1.63
CA THR A 295 0.83 3.77 2.80
C THR A 295 -0.38 3.25 3.56
N ARG A 296 -1.41 4.09 3.73
CA ARG A 296 -2.69 3.72 4.37
C ARG A 296 -3.43 2.66 3.56
N ILE A 297 -3.47 2.82 2.24
CA ILE A 297 -4.02 1.81 1.32
C ILE A 297 -3.24 0.50 1.45
N ARG A 298 -1.90 0.54 1.41
CA ARG A 298 -1.05 -0.65 1.57
C ARG A 298 -1.27 -1.35 2.91
N GLN A 299 -1.36 -0.63 4.00
CA GLN A 299 -1.57 -1.21 5.33
C GLN A 299 -2.96 -1.85 5.47
N LYS A 300 -4.01 -1.15 5.04
CA LYS A 300 -5.38 -1.69 5.02
C LYS A 300 -5.51 -2.86 4.05
N SER A 301 -4.88 -2.78 2.88
CA SER A 301 -4.86 -3.89 1.91
C SER A 301 -4.09 -5.10 2.43
N SER A 302 -3.02 -4.91 3.20
CA SER A 302 -2.26 -6.00 3.82
C SER A 302 -3.12 -6.84 4.77
N ASP A 303 -3.96 -6.21 5.59
CA ASP A 303 -4.88 -6.93 6.49
C ASP A 303 -5.95 -7.71 5.71
N LEU A 304 -6.54 -7.09 4.68
CA LEU A 304 -7.50 -7.77 3.81
C LEU A 304 -6.83 -8.93 3.04
N ARG A 305 -5.63 -8.71 2.52
CA ARG A 305 -4.84 -9.74 1.83
C ARG A 305 -4.55 -10.94 2.72
N ARG A 306 -4.18 -10.71 3.98
CA ARG A 306 -3.98 -11.79 4.96
C ARG A 306 -5.26 -12.60 5.18
N ILE A 307 -6.42 -11.95 5.28
CA ILE A 307 -7.73 -12.62 5.44
C ILE A 307 -8.04 -13.47 4.20
N ILE A 308 -7.87 -12.90 3.00
CA ILE A 308 -8.12 -13.58 1.73
C ILE A 308 -7.20 -14.80 1.58
N ASN A 309 -5.89 -14.64 1.82
CA ASN A 309 -4.92 -15.72 1.69
C ASN A 309 -5.22 -16.87 2.67
N ASN A 310 -5.57 -16.56 3.91
CA ASN A 310 -5.97 -17.58 4.90
C ASN A 310 -7.26 -18.31 4.47
N ALA A 311 -8.22 -17.59 3.87
CA ALA A 311 -9.45 -18.18 3.37
C ALA A 311 -9.18 -19.07 2.16
N LEU A 312 -8.35 -18.64 1.21
CA LEU A 312 -7.92 -19.41 0.05
C LEU A 312 -7.20 -20.70 0.47
N GLU A 313 -6.24 -20.61 1.38
CA GLU A 313 -5.51 -21.79 1.88
C GLU A 313 -6.46 -22.83 2.49
N ARG A 314 -7.44 -22.38 3.29
CA ARG A 314 -8.46 -23.27 3.86
C ARG A 314 -9.35 -23.90 2.78
N SER A 315 -9.75 -23.12 1.77
CA SER A 315 -10.60 -23.60 0.67
C SER A 315 -9.85 -24.60 -0.22
N TYR A 316 -8.58 -24.37 -0.52
CA TYR A 316 -7.76 -25.34 -1.26
C TYR A 316 -7.54 -26.64 -0.49
N LYS A 317 -7.24 -26.57 0.82
CA LYS A 317 -7.15 -27.78 1.67
C LYS A 317 -8.47 -28.55 1.72
N LYS A 318 -9.60 -27.83 1.80
CA LYS A 318 -10.93 -28.44 1.77
C LYS A 318 -11.18 -29.14 0.42
N LEU A 319 -10.83 -28.50 -0.69
CA LEU A 319 -10.96 -29.06 -2.03
C LEU A 319 -10.15 -30.35 -2.19
N ASP A 320 -8.87 -30.36 -1.77
CA ASP A 320 -8.00 -31.54 -1.83
C ASP A 320 -8.58 -32.74 -1.05
N ILE A 321 -9.15 -32.48 0.14
CA ILE A 321 -9.82 -33.54 0.93
C ILE A 321 -11.06 -34.07 0.20
N GLN A 322 -11.88 -33.16 -0.35
CA GLN A 322 -13.11 -33.55 -1.08
C GLN A 322 -12.79 -34.32 -2.36
N GLU A 323 -11.76 -33.94 -3.12
CA GLU A 323 -11.33 -34.64 -4.32
C GLU A 323 -10.77 -36.04 -3.99
N LYS A 324 -10.03 -36.19 -2.89
CA LYS A 324 -9.59 -37.52 -2.40
C LYS A 324 -10.78 -38.40 -2.00
N GLN A 325 -11.76 -37.86 -1.28
CA GLN A 325 -12.98 -38.57 -0.91
C GLN A 325 -13.77 -39.00 -2.16
N LEU A 326 -13.92 -38.09 -3.13
CA LEU A 326 -14.59 -38.40 -4.39
C LEU A 326 -13.92 -39.57 -5.13
N LYS A 327 -12.57 -39.55 -5.22
CA LYS A 327 -11.77 -40.62 -5.85
C LYS A 327 -11.99 -41.97 -5.16
N ASP A 328 -12.13 -42.02 -3.84
CA ASP A 328 -12.43 -43.27 -3.12
C ASP A 328 -13.80 -43.80 -3.46
N THR A 329 -14.74 -42.97 -3.90
CA THR A 329 -16.07 -43.40 -4.33
C THR A 329 -16.10 -44.02 -5.74
N GLU A 330 -15.06 -43.85 -6.56
CA GLU A 330 -14.95 -44.44 -7.90
C GLU A 330 -15.02 -45.97 -7.85
N LYS A 331 -14.57 -46.57 -6.73
CA LYS A 331 -14.65 -48.03 -6.50
C LYS A 331 -16.06 -48.54 -6.25
N ARG A 332 -17.09 -47.67 -6.25
CA ARG A 332 -18.48 -48.06 -5.93
C ARG A 332 -19.05 -49.14 -6.86
N ASP A 333 -18.75 -49.05 -8.16
CA ASP A 333 -19.27 -49.99 -9.15
C ASP A 333 -18.79 -51.43 -8.92
N LYS A 334 -17.59 -51.60 -8.34
CA LYS A 334 -17.10 -52.91 -7.89
C LYS A 334 -18.06 -53.55 -6.89
N PHE A 335 -18.56 -52.78 -5.92
CA PHE A 335 -19.48 -53.31 -4.91
C PHE A 335 -20.86 -53.59 -5.47
N ARG A 336 -21.33 -52.85 -6.49
CA ARG A 336 -22.53 -53.14 -7.24
C ARG A 336 -22.41 -54.49 -7.96
N ILE A 337 -21.33 -54.66 -8.72
CA ILE A 337 -21.06 -55.92 -9.45
C ILE A 337 -20.96 -57.10 -8.49
N TYR A 338 -20.27 -56.95 -7.35
CA TYR A 338 -20.20 -58.01 -6.35
C TYR A 338 -21.58 -58.39 -5.79
N GLY A 339 -22.41 -57.39 -5.47
CA GLY A 339 -23.79 -57.63 -5.01
C GLY A 339 -24.64 -58.35 -6.05
N GLU A 340 -24.58 -57.92 -7.31
CA GLU A 340 -25.33 -58.52 -8.44
C GLU A 340 -24.89 -59.97 -8.69
N LEU A 341 -23.59 -60.24 -8.73
CA LEU A 341 -23.04 -61.57 -8.93
C LEU A 341 -23.41 -62.53 -7.79
N ILE A 342 -23.26 -62.10 -6.54
CA ILE A 342 -23.70 -62.90 -5.39
C ILE A 342 -25.19 -63.17 -5.45
N HIS A 343 -25.99 -62.18 -5.80
CA HIS A 343 -27.44 -62.33 -5.91
C HIS A 343 -27.84 -63.33 -7.04
N THR A 344 -27.17 -63.25 -8.19
CA THR A 344 -27.41 -64.11 -9.35
C THR A 344 -27.03 -65.57 -9.06
N TYR A 345 -25.92 -65.78 -8.37
CA TYR A 345 -25.38 -67.13 -8.08
C TYR A 345 -25.67 -67.59 -6.64
N CYS A 346 -26.63 -66.98 -5.94
CA CYS A 346 -26.90 -67.16 -4.51
C CYS A 346 -27.09 -68.65 -4.14
N TYR A 347 -27.77 -69.44 -5.01
CA TYR A 347 -28.03 -70.86 -4.78
C TYR A 347 -26.81 -71.77 -4.94
N ASN A 348 -25.72 -71.26 -5.56
CA ASN A 348 -24.48 -72.02 -5.78
C ASN A 348 -23.40 -71.70 -4.71
N ILE A 349 -23.69 -70.81 -3.77
CA ILE A 349 -22.75 -70.39 -2.74
C ILE A 349 -23.03 -71.14 -1.44
N PRO A 350 -22.10 -71.95 -0.92
CA PRO A 350 -22.27 -72.62 0.37
C PRO A 350 -22.37 -71.62 1.53
N GLU A 351 -23.18 -71.95 2.52
CA GLU A 351 -23.17 -71.19 3.77
C GLU A 351 -21.80 -71.27 4.46
N GLY A 352 -21.29 -70.14 5.01
CA GLY A 352 -19.97 -70.08 5.64
C GLY A 352 -18.77 -69.95 4.67
N ALA A 353 -19.01 -69.77 3.37
CA ALA A 353 -17.94 -69.55 2.40
C ALA A 353 -17.20 -68.23 2.65
N LYS A 354 -15.86 -68.25 2.56
CA LYS A 354 -14.99 -67.05 2.71
C LYS A 354 -14.87 -66.25 1.44
N SER A 355 -15.08 -66.87 0.29
CA SER A 355 -14.98 -66.21 -1.02
C SER A 355 -15.79 -67.04 -2.04
N PHE A 356 -16.15 -66.38 -3.13
CA PHE A 356 -16.85 -67.02 -4.25
C PHE A 356 -16.24 -66.52 -5.57
N GLU A 357 -15.95 -67.47 -6.48
CA GLU A 357 -15.54 -67.14 -7.84
C GLU A 357 -16.75 -67.12 -8.77
N ALA A 358 -16.89 -66.01 -9.47
CA ALA A 358 -17.99 -65.81 -10.44
C ALA A 358 -17.44 -65.20 -11.73
N LEU A 359 -18.05 -65.55 -12.83
CA LEU A 359 -17.83 -64.93 -14.11
C LEU A 359 -18.48 -63.52 -14.08
N ASN A 360 -17.67 -62.50 -14.20
CA ASN A 360 -18.16 -61.15 -14.37
C ASN A 360 -18.67 -60.95 -15.80
N TYR A 361 -19.96 -60.97 -15.97
CA TYR A 361 -20.60 -60.84 -17.29
C TYR A 361 -20.42 -59.46 -17.95
N TYR A 362 -19.90 -58.46 -17.23
CA TYR A 362 -19.54 -57.14 -17.79
C TYR A 362 -18.18 -57.14 -18.47
N THR A 363 -17.18 -57.86 -17.92
CA THR A 363 -15.80 -57.90 -18.44
C THR A 363 -15.45 -59.23 -19.07
N ASN A 364 -16.30 -60.27 -18.92
CA ASN A 364 -16.09 -61.66 -19.31
C ASN A 364 -14.83 -62.30 -18.65
N GLU A 365 -14.49 -61.86 -17.44
CA GLU A 365 -13.38 -62.38 -16.63
C GLU A 365 -13.89 -62.97 -15.33
N ASN A 366 -13.20 -64.01 -14.82
CA ASN A 366 -13.50 -64.56 -13.50
C ASN A 366 -13.00 -63.63 -12.42
N ILE A 367 -13.84 -63.32 -11.44
CA ILE A 367 -13.49 -62.51 -10.28
C ILE A 367 -13.76 -63.26 -8.99
N THR A 368 -12.87 -63.09 -8.00
CA THR A 368 -13.03 -63.62 -6.65
C THR A 368 -13.68 -62.58 -5.76
N ILE A 369 -14.85 -62.87 -5.22
CA ILE A 369 -15.63 -62.00 -4.35
C ILE A 369 -15.45 -62.44 -2.91
N PRO A 370 -14.90 -61.61 -2.00
CA PRO A 370 -14.83 -61.93 -0.58
C PRO A 370 -16.20 -61.98 0.07
N LEU A 371 -16.46 -62.99 0.90
CA LEU A 371 -17.69 -63.15 1.64
C LEU A 371 -17.42 -63.13 3.15
N ASP A 372 -18.43 -62.69 3.90
CA ASP A 372 -18.46 -62.78 5.36
C ASP A 372 -19.07 -64.11 5.76
N GLU A 373 -18.26 -64.99 6.38
CA GLU A 373 -18.63 -66.33 6.79
C GLU A 373 -19.83 -66.39 7.75
N THR A 374 -20.09 -65.30 8.47
CA THR A 374 -21.15 -65.18 9.45
C THR A 374 -22.51 -64.83 8.84
N LEU A 375 -22.52 -64.46 7.54
CA LEU A 375 -23.70 -64.01 6.83
C LEU A 375 -24.13 -64.99 5.76
N THR A 376 -25.45 -65.09 5.50
CA THR A 376 -25.98 -65.83 4.36
C THR A 376 -25.52 -65.19 3.04
N PRO A 377 -25.51 -65.92 1.92
CA PRO A 377 -25.21 -65.33 0.61
C PRO A 377 -26.06 -64.08 0.28
N ALA A 378 -27.38 -64.15 0.61
CA ALA A 378 -28.30 -63.04 0.40
C ALA A 378 -27.94 -61.80 1.27
N ASP A 379 -27.51 -62.02 2.53
CA ASP A 379 -27.07 -60.93 3.41
C ASP A 379 -25.74 -60.34 2.95
N ASN A 380 -24.80 -61.14 2.44
CA ASN A 380 -23.57 -60.67 1.81
C ASN A 380 -23.88 -59.79 0.59
N ALA A 381 -24.80 -60.19 -0.29
CA ALA A 381 -25.23 -59.33 -1.40
C ALA A 381 -25.80 -58.01 -0.91
N THR A 382 -26.68 -58.07 0.11
CA THR A 382 -27.27 -56.88 0.73
C THR A 382 -26.18 -55.95 1.34
N LYS A 383 -25.16 -56.52 2.00
CA LYS A 383 -24.01 -55.77 2.54
C LYS A 383 -23.25 -55.01 1.45
N TYR A 384 -23.02 -55.63 0.28
CA TYR A 384 -22.39 -55.00 -0.87
C TYR A 384 -23.25 -53.92 -1.50
N PHE A 385 -24.55 -54.14 -1.67
CA PHE A 385 -25.50 -53.13 -2.15
C PHE A 385 -25.60 -51.94 -1.19
N ASN A 386 -25.63 -52.16 0.12
CA ASN A 386 -25.61 -51.08 1.10
C ASN A 386 -24.34 -50.25 1.00
N ARG A 387 -23.18 -50.88 0.80
CA ARG A 387 -21.90 -50.22 0.58
C ARG A 387 -21.90 -49.40 -0.71
N TYR A 388 -22.40 -49.95 -1.81
CA TYR A 388 -22.59 -49.24 -3.07
C TYR A 388 -23.49 -48.01 -2.91
N ASN A 389 -24.64 -48.17 -2.29
CA ASN A 389 -25.61 -47.09 -2.09
C ASN A 389 -25.02 -45.97 -1.20
N LYS A 390 -24.25 -46.31 -0.16
CA LYS A 390 -23.55 -45.34 0.66
C LYS A 390 -22.54 -44.54 -0.17
N LEU A 391 -21.68 -45.22 -0.94
CA LEU A 391 -20.67 -44.56 -1.78
C LEU A 391 -21.30 -43.72 -2.90
N LYS A 392 -22.42 -44.17 -3.49
CA LYS A 392 -23.18 -43.42 -4.50
C LYS A 392 -23.69 -42.09 -3.93
N ARG A 393 -24.31 -42.10 -2.73
CA ARG A 393 -24.78 -40.88 -2.06
C ARG A 393 -23.62 -39.94 -1.72
N THR A 394 -22.49 -40.48 -1.25
CA THR A 394 -21.28 -39.71 -0.98
C THR A 394 -20.77 -39.07 -2.26
N PHE A 395 -20.70 -39.80 -3.39
CA PHE A 395 -20.27 -39.26 -4.68
C PHE A 395 -21.14 -38.08 -5.13
N GLU A 396 -22.46 -38.23 -5.05
CA GLU A 396 -23.41 -37.17 -5.45
C GLU A 396 -23.26 -35.92 -4.55
N ALA A 397 -23.10 -36.13 -3.23
CA ALA A 397 -22.90 -35.04 -2.28
C ALA A 397 -21.53 -34.33 -2.46
N ASP A 398 -20.46 -35.13 -2.57
CA ASP A 398 -19.10 -34.57 -2.70
C ASP A 398 -18.92 -33.85 -4.05
N SER A 399 -19.49 -34.35 -5.14
CA SER A 399 -19.46 -33.67 -6.44
C SER A 399 -20.08 -32.30 -6.36
N LYS A 400 -21.20 -32.12 -5.66
CA LYS A 400 -21.84 -30.84 -5.45
C LYS A 400 -20.98 -29.90 -4.55
N LEU A 401 -20.43 -30.45 -3.47
CA LEU A 401 -19.59 -29.71 -2.54
C LEU A 401 -18.27 -29.22 -3.20
N ILE A 402 -17.71 -30.01 -4.11
CA ILE A 402 -16.52 -29.64 -4.89
C ILE A 402 -16.82 -28.43 -5.78
N GLU A 403 -17.95 -28.44 -6.49
CA GLU A 403 -18.35 -27.31 -7.33
C GLU A 403 -18.61 -26.03 -6.51
N GLU A 404 -19.24 -26.15 -5.35
CA GLU A 404 -19.42 -25.05 -4.41
C GLU A 404 -18.06 -24.51 -3.92
N THR A 405 -17.12 -25.41 -3.54
CA THR A 405 -15.79 -25.03 -3.06
C THR A 405 -14.95 -24.38 -4.16
N LYS A 406 -15.01 -24.87 -5.40
CA LYS A 406 -14.37 -24.23 -6.57
C LYS A 406 -14.94 -22.85 -6.83
N GLY A 407 -16.25 -22.67 -6.70
CA GLY A 407 -16.90 -21.36 -6.79
C GLY A 407 -16.47 -20.39 -5.68
N ASP A 408 -16.21 -20.88 -4.45
CA ASP A 408 -15.67 -20.08 -3.35
C ASP A 408 -14.23 -19.63 -3.64
N ILE A 409 -13.40 -20.52 -4.16
CA ILE A 409 -12.01 -20.24 -4.54
C ILE A 409 -11.99 -19.17 -5.65
N ALA A 410 -12.75 -19.36 -6.72
CA ALA A 410 -12.82 -18.42 -7.83
C ALA A 410 -13.25 -17.00 -7.37
N HIS A 411 -14.23 -16.93 -6.45
CA HIS A 411 -14.67 -15.66 -5.87
C HIS A 411 -13.58 -15.01 -4.99
N LEU A 412 -12.88 -15.77 -4.15
CA LEU A 412 -11.78 -15.26 -3.34
C LEU A 412 -10.62 -14.76 -4.21
N GLU A 413 -10.29 -15.47 -5.30
CA GLU A 413 -9.28 -15.04 -6.26
C GLU A 413 -9.68 -13.76 -6.98
N SER A 414 -10.96 -13.57 -7.32
CA SER A 414 -11.45 -12.32 -7.92
C SER A 414 -11.36 -11.15 -6.96
N ILE A 415 -11.66 -11.36 -5.66
CA ILE A 415 -11.48 -10.34 -4.63
C ILE A 415 -9.98 -10.01 -4.44
N ALA A 416 -9.09 -11.02 -4.49
CA ALA A 416 -7.65 -10.79 -4.43
C ALA A 416 -7.16 -9.92 -5.60
N THR A 417 -7.60 -10.21 -6.82
CA THR A 417 -7.30 -9.40 -8.01
C THR A 417 -7.86 -7.97 -7.87
N SER A 418 -9.08 -7.82 -7.37
CA SER A 418 -9.67 -6.50 -7.10
C SER A 418 -8.89 -5.71 -6.05
N LEU A 419 -8.27 -6.40 -5.07
CA LEU A 419 -7.39 -5.77 -4.08
C LEU A 419 -6.08 -5.25 -4.69
N ASP A 420 -5.57 -5.90 -5.74
CA ASP A 420 -4.39 -5.45 -6.49
C ASP A 420 -4.71 -4.22 -7.39
N ILE A 421 -5.96 -4.09 -7.80
CA ILE A 421 -6.48 -2.99 -8.63
C ILE A 421 -6.81 -1.74 -7.79
N ALA A 422 -7.11 -1.89 -6.49
CA ALA A 422 -7.58 -0.83 -5.62
C ALA A 422 -6.55 0.32 -5.52
N THR A 423 -6.97 1.55 -5.88
CA THR A 423 -6.15 2.78 -5.85
C THR A 423 -6.58 3.74 -4.76
N ALA A 424 -7.80 3.58 -4.20
CA ALA A 424 -8.37 4.47 -3.21
C ALA A 424 -8.84 3.71 -1.96
N GLU A 425 -8.98 4.44 -0.84
CA GLU A 425 -9.48 3.86 0.42
C GLU A 425 -10.94 3.40 0.29
N GLU A 426 -11.73 4.10 -0.51
CA GLU A 426 -13.11 3.79 -0.84
C GLU A 426 -13.25 2.43 -1.53
N ASP A 427 -12.27 2.04 -2.36
CA ASP A 427 -12.23 0.73 -3.02
C ASP A 427 -12.07 -0.38 -1.97
N LEU A 428 -11.19 -0.18 -0.97
CA LEU A 428 -10.98 -1.14 0.12
C LEU A 428 -12.21 -1.31 1.01
N ILE A 429 -13.01 -0.26 1.17
CA ILE A 429 -14.27 -0.31 1.93
C ILE A 429 -15.25 -1.25 1.22
N GLN A 430 -15.39 -1.15 -0.10
CA GLN A 430 -16.26 -2.05 -0.89
C GLN A 430 -15.79 -3.51 -0.80
N LEU A 431 -14.49 -3.77 -0.97
CA LEU A 431 -13.92 -5.12 -0.85
C LEU A 431 -14.12 -5.70 0.54
N LYS A 432 -13.98 -4.89 1.59
CA LYS A 432 -14.27 -5.32 2.97
C LYS A 432 -15.75 -5.68 3.16
N LEU A 433 -16.67 -4.90 2.58
CA LEU A 433 -18.10 -5.22 2.62
C LEU A 433 -18.40 -6.54 1.90
N GLU A 434 -17.80 -6.78 0.75
CA GLU A 434 -17.93 -8.03 0.01
C GLU A 434 -17.44 -9.24 0.82
N LEU A 435 -16.29 -9.12 1.50
CA LEU A 435 -15.78 -10.17 2.40
C LEU A 435 -16.68 -10.41 3.62
N ILE A 436 -17.35 -9.35 4.14
CA ILE A 436 -18.32 -9.48 5.23
C ILE A 436 -19.58 -10.21 4.74
N GLU A 437 -20.11 -9.86 3.58
CA GLU A 437 -21.32 -10.49 3.00
C GLU A 437 -21.06 -11.94 2.61
N ALA A 438 -19.86 -12.24 2.11
CA ALA A 438 -19.41 -13.61 1.84
C ALA A 438 -19.07 -14.42 3.10
N GLY A 439 -19.11 -13.82 4.31
CA GLY A 439 -18.89 -14.51 5.59
C GLY A 439 -17.43 -14.72 5.99
N TYR A 440 -16.47 -14.15 5.27
CA TYR A 440 -15.03 -14.24 5.61
C TYR A 440 -14.59 -13.28 6.71
N ILE A 441 -15.37 -12.22 6.96
CA ILE A 441 -15.17 -11.27 8.06
C ILE A 441 -16.45 -11.20 8.89
N HIS A 442 -16.34 -11.33 10.21
CA HIS A 442 -17.47 -11.18 11.10
C HIS A 442 -17.92 -9.71 11.21
N LYS A 443 -19.23 -9.47 11.16
CA LYS A 443 -19.80 -8.15 11.51
C LYS A 443 -19.52 -7.90 13.00
N SER A 444 -18.72 -6.89 13.33
CA SER A 444 -18.60 -6.46 14.72
C SER A 444 -19.93 -5.82 15.16
N GLY A 445 -20.50 -6.34 16.26
CA GLY A 445 -21.85 -6.00 16.73
C GLY A 445 -22.03 -4.63 17.39
N ALA A 446 -21.17 -3.65 17.11
CA ALA A 446 -21.24 -2.32 17.70
C ALA A 446 -21.02 -1.23 16.66
N ALA A 447 -22.00 -1.03 15.79
CA ALA A 447 -22.13 0.23 15.05
C ALA A 447 -23.61 0.53 14.84
N ASN A 448 -24.11 1.51 15.55
CA ASN A 448 -25.37 2.21 15.23
C ASN A 448 -25.49 2.38 13.72
N GLY A 449 -26.54 1.84 13.15
CA GLY A 449 -27.01 1.72 11.77
C GLY A 449 -26.74 2.82 10.75
N LYS A 450 -25.57 3.43 10.71
CA LYS A 450 -25.17 4.25 9.58
C LYS A 450 -24.74 3.33 8.44
N LYS A 451 -25.57 3.25 7.40
CA LYS A 451 -25.18 2.62 6.13
C LYS A 451 -23.86 3.27 5.66
N VAL A 452 -22.83 2.46 5.45
CA VAL A 452 -21.57 2.92 4.86
C VAL A 452 -21.89 3.46 3.48
N LYS A 453 -21.58 4.75 3.23
CA LYS A 453 -21.80 5.37 1.94
C LYS A 453 -20.72 4.87 0.98
N ILE A 454 -21.13 4.18 -0.07
CA ILE A 454 -20.25 3.72 -1.14
C ILE A 454 -20.02 4.90 -2.08
N THR A 455 -18.77 5.33 -2.20
CA THR A 455 -18.36 6.48 -3.04
C THR A 455 -17.41 6.09 -4.16
N SER A 456 -16.82 4.88 -4.11
CA SER A 456 -15.97 4.34 -5.17
C SER A 456 -16.75 4.22 -6.48
N LYS A 457 -16.13 4.65 -7.59
CA LYS A 457 -16.67 4.60 -8.95
C LYS A 457 -15.75 3.74 -9.84
N PRO A 458 -16.30 3.14 -10.92
CA PRO A 458 -15.49 2.49 -11.94
C PRO A 458 -14.47 3.45 -12.56
N PHE A 459 -13.36 2.93 -13.07
CA PHE A 459 -12.47 3.72 -13.91
C PHE A 459 -13.20 4.11 -15.19
N HIS A 460 -12.97 5.34 -15.64
CA HIS A 460 -13.49 5.87 -16.89
C HIS A 460 -12.33 6.28 -17.80
N TYR A 461 -12.23 5.60 -18.93
CA TYR A 461 -11.26 5.85 -19.99
C TYR A 461 -11.97 6.34 -21.25
N VAL A 462 -11.20 6.97 -22.13
CA VAL A 462 -11.63 7.30 -23.49
C VAL A 462 -10.66 6.69 -24.47
N SER A 463 -11.18 5.94 -25.45
CA SER A 463 -10.37 5.36 -26.51
C SER A 463 -9.79 6.43 -27.43
N SER A 464 -8.75 6.07 -28.21
CA SER A 464 -8.18 6.96 -29.24
C SER A 464 -9.20 7.42 -30.27
N ASP A 465 -10.29 6.66 -30.46
CA ASP A 465 -11.39 6.98 -31.38
C ASP A 465 -12.54 7.73 -30.70
N GLY A 466 -12.39 8.11 -29.40
CA GLY A 466 -13.34 8.90 -28.65
C GLY A 466 -14.53 8.12 -28.05
N PHE A 467 -14.42 6.81 -27.86
CA PHE A 467 -15.43 6.00 -27.19
C PHE A 467 -15.16 5.91 -25.70
N ASP A 468 -16.22 6.00 -24.90
CA ASP A 468 -16.15 5.81 -23.44
C ASP A 468 -15.96 4.35 -23.09
N ILE A 469 -14.96 4.07 -22.25
CA ILE A 469 -14.63 2.73 -21.75
C ILE A 469 -14.69 2.76 -20.21
N TYR A 470 -15.45 1.86 -19.62
CA TYR A 470 -15.59 1.75 -18.16
C TYR A 470 -15.02 0.44 -17.67
N VAL A 471 -14.28 0.48 -16.56
CA VAL A 471 -13.64 -0.70 -15.95
C VAL A 471 -14.06 -0.82 -14.50
N GLY A 472 -14.62 -1.96 -14.12
CA GLY A 472 -15.03 -2.22 -12.74
C GLY A 472 -13.82 -2.53 -11.84
N LYS A 473 -13.79 -1.94 -10.64
CA LYS A 473 -12.72 -2.12 -9.66
C LYS A 473 -12.94 -3.34 -8.74
N ASN A 474 -14.17 -3.86 -8.68
CA ASN A 474 -14.56 -4.98 -7.84
C ASN A 474 -15.80 -5.69 -8.41
N ASN A 475 -16.19 -6.81 -7.81
CA ASN A 475 -17.29 -7.63 -8.31
C ASN A 475 -18.66 -6.94 -8.29
N TYR A 476 -18.92 -6.05 -7.33
CA TYR A 476 -20.16 -5.28 -7.32
C TYR A 476 -20.21 -4.26 -8.47
N GLN A 477 -19.09 -3.56 -8.73
CA GLN A 477 -19.01 -2.64 -9.86
C GLN A 477 -19.06 -3.39 -11.19
N ASN A 478 -18.45 -4.58 -11.29
CA ASN A 478 -18.56 -5.46 -12.46
C ASN A 478 -20.02 -5.78 -12.76
N ASP A 479 -20.79 -6.16 -11.73
CA ASP A 479 -22.23 -6.40 -11.87
C ASP A 479 -23.03 -5.14 -12.26
N GLU A 480 -22.72 -4.03 -11.60
CA GLU A 480 -23.41 -2.76 -11.86
C GLU A 480 -23.16 -2.27 -13.29
N LEU A 481 -21.91 -2.31 -13.75
CA LEU A 481 -21.54 -1.96 -15.11
C LEU A 481 -22.26 -2.85 -16.13
N THR A 482 -22.23 -4.16 -15.92
CA THR A 482 -22.75 -5.11 -16.89
C THR A 482 -24.28 -5.14 -16.92
N PHE A 483 -24.95 -5.09 -15.76
CA PHE A 483 -26.39 -5.37 -15.70
C PHE A 483 -27.29 -4.14 -15.46
N LYS A 484 -26.71 -3.02 -14.99
CA LYS A 484 -27.50 -1.80 -14.75
C LYS A 484 -27.11 -0.64 -15.67
N PHE A 485 -25.80 -0.49 -15.93
CA PHE A 485 -25.24 0.65 -16.67
C PHE A 485 -25.18 0.41 -18.19
N ALA A 486 -24.79 -0.80 -18.60
CA ALA A 486 -24.61 -1.15 -20.01
C ALA A 486 -25.93 -1.24 -20.79
N ASN A 487 -25.91 -0.75 -22.01
CA ASN A 487 -26.98 -1.00 -23.00
C ASN A 487 -26.76 -2.34 -23.72
N GLY A 488 -27.82 -2.92 -24.28
CA GLY A 488 -27.76 -4.23 -24.92
C GLY A 488 -26.74 -4.34 -26.07
N ASN A 489 -26.48 -3.24 -26.76
CA ASN A 489 -25.56 -3.18 -27.91
C ASN A 489 -24.13 -2.73 -27.56
N ASP A 490 -23.86 -2.45 -26.28
CA ASP A 490 -22.50 -2.13 -25.82
C ASP A 490 -21.63 -3.41 -25.83
N TRP A 491 -20.32 -3.23 -25.96
CA TRP A 491 -19.38 -4.33 -25.96
C TRP A 491 -18.79 -4.57 -24.58
N TRP A 492 -18.76 -5.83 -24.18
CA TRP A 492 -18.23 -6.30 -22.90
C TRP A 492 -16.98 -7.14 -23.15
N PHE A 493 -15.92 -6.93 -22.33
CA PHE A 493 -14.64 -7.61 -22.42
C PHE A 493 -14.24 -8.16 -21.06
N HIS A 494 -13.57 -9.32 -21.04
CA HIS A 494 -13.04 -9.93 -19.83
C HIS A 494 -11.88 -10.89 -20.16
N ALA A 495 -10.92 -11.01 -19.23
CA ALA A 495 -9.82 -11.98 -19.36
C ALA A 495 -10.34 -13.42 -19.27
N LYS A 496 -10.02 -14.23 -20.26
CA LYS A 496 -10.55 -15.60 -20.39
C LYS A 496 -10.01 -16.51 -19.30
N ASN A 497 -10.90 -17.25 -18.64
CA ASN A 497 -10.59 -18.25 -17.62
C ASN A 497 -9.73 -17.75 -16.44
N MET A 498 -9.72 -16.47 -16.16
CA MET A 498 -8.99 -15.90 -15.02
C MET A 498 -9.75 -14.74 -14.38
N PRO A 499 -9.50 -14.44 -13.10
CA PRO A 499 -10.07 -13.28 -12.43
C PRO A 499 -9.65 -11.97 -13.09
N GLY A 500 -10.60 -11.04 -13.24
CA GLY A 500 -10.36 -9.73 -13.85
C GLY A 500 -11.56 -8.80 -13.76
N SER A 501 -11.37 -7.59 -14.25
CA SER A 501 -12.42 -6.57 -14.34
C SER A 501 -13.32 -6.79 -15.55
N HIS A 502 -14.61 -6.46 -15.40
CA HIS A 502 -15.46 -6.25 -16.57
C HIS A 502 -15.10 -4.90 -17.19
N VAL A 503 -14.81 -4.92 -18.47
CA VAL A 503 -14.56 -3.73 -19.27
C VAL A 503 -15.73 -3.55 -20.22
N LEU A 504 -16.30 -2.36 -20.21
CA LEU A 504 -17.48 -2.01 -20.99
C LEU A 504 -17.20 -0.84 -21.92
N VAL A 505 -17.41 -1.02 -23.23
CA VAL A 505 -17.33 0.05 -24.21
C VAL A 505 -18.73 0.52 -24.58
N ARG A 506 -19.00 1.83 -24.39
CA ARG A 506 -20.28 2.46 -24.75
C ARG A 506 -20.26 2.81 -26.25
N THR A 507 -21.08 2.10 -27.02
CA THR A 507 -21.10 2.31 -28.48
C THR A 507 -21.91 3.53 -28.92
N GLY A 508 -22.90 3.92 -28.14
CA GLY A 508 -23.84 4.98 -28.55
C GLY A 508 -24.58 4.65 -29.84
N GLY A 509 -24.65 3.36 -30.23
CA GLY A 509 -25.27 2.90 -31.48
C GLY A 509 -24.35 2.98 -32.71
N LYS A 510 -23.07 3.29 -32.53
CA LYS A 510 -22.05 3.32 -33.58
C LYS A 510 -21.28 2.00 -33.64
N GLU A 511 -20.72 1.69 -34.78
CA GLU A 511 -19.79 0.58 -34.95
C GLU A 511 -18.44 0.96 -34.34
N LEU A 512 -17.79 0.01 -33.62
CA LEU A 512 -16.50 0.24 -33.01
C LEU A 512 -15.37 0.00 -34.01
N PRO A 513 -14.37 0.91 -34.09
CA PRO A 513 -13.14 0.66 -34.83
C PRO A 513 -12.29 -0.45 -34.17
N ASP A 514 -11.48 -1.16 -34.99
CA ASP A 514 -10.59 -2.24 -34.54
C ASP A 514 -9.68 -1.78 -33.38
N ARG A 515 -9.14 -0.58 -33.46
CA ARG A 515 -8.29 0.00 -32.43
C ARG A 515 -8.98 0.13 -31.08
N THR A 516 -10.26 0.50 -31.06
CA THR A 516 -11.04 0.57 -29.81
C THR A 516 -11.24 -0.83 -29.20
N TYR A 517 -11.37 -1.91 -30.01
CA TYR A 517 -11.40 -3.29 -29.51
C TYR A 517 -10.05 -3.66 -28.88
N GLU A 518 -8.92 -3.32 -29.50
CA GLU A 518 -7.58 -3.60 -28.97
C GLU A 518 -7.34 -2.85 -27.66
N GLU A 519 -7.70 -1.56 -27.58
CA GLU A 519 -7.56 -0.74 -26.37
C GLU A 519 -8.41 -1.25 -25.22
N ALA A 520 -9.67 -1.62 -25.46
CA ALA A 520 -10.56 -2.20 -24.45
C ALA A 520 -10.04 -3.57 -23.97
N ALA A 521 -9.49 -4.37 -24.87
CA ALA A 521 -8.88 -5.65 -24.51
C ALA A 521 -7.58 -5.46 -23.72
N SER A 522 -6.76 -4.45 -24.03
CA SER A 522 -5.57 -4.11 -23.24
C SER A 522 -5.94 -3.67 -21.81
N LEU A 523 -7.02 -2.90 -21.66
CA LEU A 523 -7.57 -2.58 -20.33
C LEU A 523 -8.04 -3.84 -19.58
N ALA A 524 -8.72 -4.78 -20.26
CA ALA A 524 -9.14 -6.03 -19.64
C ALA A 524 -7.94 -6.91 -19.23
N ALA A 525 -6.86 -6.93 -20.02
CA ALA A 525 -5.61 -7.61 -19.69
C ALA A 525 -4.92 -6.96 -18.47
N TYR A 526 -4.80 -5.63 -18.48
CA TYR A 526 -4.16 -4.87 -17.40
C TYR A 526 -4.89 -5.03 -16.06
N TYR A 527 -6.22 -5.05 -16.05
CA TYR A 527 -7.05 -5.21 -14.87
C TYR A 527 -7.44 -6.67 -14.60
N SER A 528 -6.54 -7.60 -14.89
CA SER A 528 -6.71 -9.03 -14.65
C SER A 528 -5.53 -9.63 -13.89
N LYS A 529 -5.69 -10.89 -13.44
CA LYS A 529 -4.60 -11.69 -12.86
C LYS A 529 -3.45 -11.91 -13.85
N GLY A 530 -3.71 -11.77 -15.16
CA GLY A 530 -2.72 -11.92 -16.24
C GLY A 530 -1.87 -10.67 -16.53
N ARG A 531 -1.97 -9.62 -15.74
CA ARG A 531 -1.31 -8.32 -15.97
C ARG A 531 0.19 -8.39 -16.26
N GLU A 532 0.90 -9.33 -15.66
CA GLU A 532 2.36 -9.50 -15.83
C GLU A 532 2.74 -10.43 -16.99
N GLN A 533 1.77 -10.95 -17.73
CA GLN A 533 2.00 -11.79 -18.90
C GLN A 533 2.20 -10.92 -20.14
N ASP A 534 3.04 -11.36 -21.08
CA ASP A 534 3.29 -10.64 -22.33
C ASP A 534 2.00 -10.44 -23.13
N LYS A 535 1.12 -11.46 -23.14
CA LYS A 535 -0.18 -11.43 -23.81
C LYS A 535 -1.21 -12.23 -23.00
N VAL A 536 -2.43 -11.69 -22.93
CA VAL A 536 -3.58 -12.29 -22.27
C VAL A 536 -4.68 -12.52 -23.28
N GLU A 537 -5.31 -13.70 -23.25
CA GLU A 537 -6.49 -13.98 -24.09
C GLU A 537 -7.72 -13.29 -23.45
N ILE A 538 -8.36 -12.41 -24.24
CA ILE A 538 -9.52 -11.63 -23.80
C ILE A 538 -10.73 -12.05 -24.61
N ASP A 539 -11.76 -12.50 -23.91
CA ASP A 539 -13.07 -12.74 -24.49
C ASP A 539 -13.85 -11.43 -24.57
N TYR A 540 -14.52 -11.20 -25.71
CA TYR A 540 -15.40 -10.07 -25.87
C TYR A 540 -16.71 -10.45 -26.59
N VAL A 541 -17.77 -9.79 -26.21
CA VAL A 541 -19.12 -10.13 -26.65
C VAL A 541 -20.05 -8.93 -26.49
N ILE A 542 -21.11 -8.85 -27.31
CA ILE A 542 -22.16 -7.87 -27.12
C ILE A 542 -22.88 -8.14 -25.81
N LYS A 543 -23.10 -7.11 -25.00
CA LYS A 543 -23.65 -7.22 -23.64
C LYS A 543 -24.95 -8.04 -23.54
N LYS A 544 -25.84 -7.99 -24.51
CA LYS A 544 -27.09 -8.78 -24.50
C LYS A 544 -26.90 -10.29 -24.37
N GLU A 545 -25.73 -10.83 -24.77
CA GLU A 545 -25.37 -12.25 -24.66
C GLU A 545 -24.77 -12.60 -23.28
N VAL A 546 -24.43 -11.60 -22.45
CA VAL A 546 -23.91 -11.81 -21.10
C VAL A 546 -25.07 -11.97 -20.12
N LYS A 547 -25.12 -13.10 -19.42
CA LYS A 547 -26.19 -13.45 -18.47
C LYS A 547 -25.64 -13.70 -17.08
N LYS A 548 -26.45 -13.40 -16.06
CA LYS A 548 -26.16 -13.72 -14.67
C LYS A 548 -27.02 -14.90 -14.24
N PRO A 549 -26.44 -16.07 -13.90
CA PRO A 549 -27.19 -17.20 -13.35
C PRO A 549 -27.83 -16.84 -12.00
N ALA A 550 -29.02 -17.34 -11.76
CA ALA A 550 -29.70 -17.13 -10.48
C ALA A 550 -28.87 -17.70 -9.32
N GLY A 551 -28.70 -16.90 -8.25
CA GLY A 551 -27.92 -17.30 -7.07
C GLY A 551 -26.41 -17.29 -7.25
N SER A 552 -25.87 -16.82 -8.39
CA SER A 552 -24.43 -16.67 -8.58
C SER A 552 -23.86 -15.52 -7.73
N LYS A 553 -22.58 -15.64 -7.38
CA LYS A 553 -21.84 -14.61 -6.63
C LYS A 553 -21.69 -13.32 -7.46
N PRO A 554 -21.43 -12.16 -6.81
CA PRO A 554 -21.12 -10.93 -7.52
C PRO A 554 -19.97 -11.13 -8.51
N GLY A 555 -20.03 -10.47 -9.67
CA GLY A 555 -19.02 -10.56 -10.72
C GLY A 555 -19.07 -11.84 -11.58
N PHE A 556 -19.84 -12.85 -11.20
CA PHE A 556 -19.94 -14.08 -11.99
C PHE A 556 -20.96 -13.93 -13.12
N VAL A 557 -20.54 -14.24 -14.34
CA VAL A 557 -21.35 -14.18 -15.55
C VAL A 557 -21.15 -15.41 -16.43
N VAL A 558 -22.10 -15.69 -17.31
CA VAL A 558 -22.00 -16.73 -18.35
C VAL A 558 -22.35 -16.12 -19.71
N TYR A 559 -21.62 -16.55 -20.73
CA TYR A 559 -21.87 -16.25 -22.14
C TYR A 559 -21.53 -17.49 -22.97
N TYR A 560 -22.17 -17.67 -24.12
CA TYR A 560 -22.03 -18.89 -24.92
C TYR A 560 -21.44 -18.63 -26.31
N THR A 561 -21.57 -17.42 -26.80
CA THR A 561 -21.01 -16.99 -28.09
C THR A 561 -20.13 -15.77 -27.84
N ASN A 562 -18.82 -15.91 -28.02
CA ASN A 562 -17.87 -14.85 -27.82
C ASN A 562 -16.83 -14.86 -28.92
N TYR A 563 -16.18 -13.75 -29.09
CA TYR A 563 -14.92 -13.62 -29.81
C TYR A 563 -13.78 -13.57 -28.81
N SER A 564 -12.58 -13.93 -29.23
CA SER A 564 -11.38 -13.85 -28.39
C SER A 564 -10.26 -13.17 -29.18
N LEU A 565 -9.45 -12.38 -28.50
CA LEU A 565 -8.24 -11.78 -29.05
C LEU A 565 -7.11 -11.81 -28.01
N MET A 566 -5.86 -11.77 -28.49
CA MET A 566 -4.68 -11.68 -27.63
C MET A 566 -4.28 -10.21 -27.45
N ALA A 567 -4.32 -9.71 -26.22
CA ALA A 567 -3.98 -8.33 -25.88
C ALA A 567 -2.77 -8.26 -24.95
N SER A 568 -1.97 -7.21 -25.09
CA SER A 568 -0.94 -6.85 -24.12
C SER A 568 -1.57 -6.05 -22.97
N SER A 569 -0.91 -6.00 -21.83
CA SER A 569 -1.32 -5.17 -20.68
C SER A 569 -0.80 -3.72 -20.76
N ASP A 570 -0.31 -3.27 -21.90
CA ASP A 570 0.13 -1.89 -22.09
C ASP A 570 -1.08 -0.96 -22.34
N ILE A 571 -1.28 -0.02 -21.46
CA ILE A 571 -2.36 0.98 -21.50
C ILE A 571 -1.84 2.42 -21.64
N SER A 572 -0.55 2.60 -21.95
CA SER A 572 0.13 3.91 -21.96
C SER A 572 -0.45 4.93 -22.95
N GLY A 573 -1.19 4.47 -23.97
CA GLY A 573 -1.85 5.31 -24.96
C GLY A 573 -3.31 5.64 -24.69
N ILE A 574 -3.91 5.12 -23.60
CA ILE A 574 -5.35 5.24 -23.33
C ILE A 574 -5.59 6.30 -22.26
N GLN A 575 -6.42 7.29 -22.56
CA GLN A 575 -6.66 8.43 -21.65
C GLN A 575 -7.59 8.06 -20.50
N LEU A 576 -7.07 8.11 -19.25
CA LEU A 576 -7.87 8.01 -18.03
C LEU A 576 -8.54 9.38 -17.75
N ILE A 577 -9.86 9.38 -17.57
CA ILE A 577 -10.65 10.58 -17.24
C ILE A 577 -10.88 10.69 -15.74
N ASN A 578 -11.24 9.59 -15.07
CA ASN A 578 -11.50 9.53 -13.63
C ASN A 578 -10.89 8.28 -13.01
N GLU A 579 -10.25 8.45 -11.84
CA GLU A 579 -9.82 7.36 -10.96
C GLU A 579 -10.94 6.88 -10.04
#